data_a0d0f4d8a81ff9fb4e0dd148add6bb5a
#
_entry.id   a0d0f4d8a81ff9fb4e0dd148add6bb5a
#
_cell.length_a   1.000
_cell.length_b   1.000
_cell.length_c   1.000
_cell.angle_alpha   90.00
_cell.angle_beta   90.00
_cell.angle_gamma   90.00
#
_symmetry.space_group_name_H-M   'P 1'
#
loop_
_entity.id
_entity.type
_entity.pdbx_description
1 polymer ?
#
loop_
_entity_poly.entity_id
_entity_poly.type
_entity_poly.pdbx_seq_one_letter_code
_entity_poly.pdbx_strand_id
1 'polypeptide(L)'
;GLCFSVKTGVALPPSLVNIFKEIKADTGSVPQVVHDANGKALYDGSLRRWAEQGVLLLNATLTVREHQAGSHQRQGWEQFTDAVVRAIAERKSGVVYMLWGSYAQKKGAIADPTKNLILKSVHPSPLSSYRGFFGCKHFSQANAYLKSIGKSEIVW
;
A
#
# COMPACT_ATOMS: atom_id res chain seq x y z
N GLY A 1 3.29 -2.82 12.26
CA GLY A 1 4.11 -2.96 11.08
C GLY A 1 3.55 -2.21 9.90
N LEU A 2 4.33 -2.14 8.85
CA LEU A 2 3.92 -1.56 7.58
C LEU A 2 3.28 -2.66 6.72
N CYS A 3 2.10 -2.42 6.19
CA CYS A 3 1.39 -3.41 5.37
C CYS A 3 2.21 -3.74 4.10
N PHE A 4 2.19 -5.01 3.68
CA PHE A 4 3.01 -5.61 2.61
C PHE A 4 4.52 -5.64 2.87
N SER A 5 5.06 -4.89 3.82
CA SER A 5 6.48 -4.79 4.09
C SER A 5 7.04 -6.03 4.80
N VAL A 6 8.24 -6.42 4.44
CA VAL A 6 9.05 -7.41 5.15
C VAL A 6 10.42 -6.82 5.50
N LYS A 7 11.15 -7.48 6.38
CA LYS A 7 12.53 -7.06 6.69
C LYS A 7 13.42 -7.23 5.47
N THR A 8 14.43 -6.37 5.36
CA THR A 8 15.48 -6.48 4.33
C THR A 8 16.09 -7.89 4.35
N GLY A 9 16.29 -8.49 3.18
CA GLY A 9 16.84 -9.83 3.02
C GLY A 9 15.82 -10.97 3.18
N VAL A 10 14.55 -10.67 3.46
CA VAL A 10 13.47 -11.66 3.55
C VAL A 10 12.75 -11.78 2.21
N ALA A 11 12.30 -12.98 1.86
CA ALA A 11 11.55 -13.25 0.65
C ALA A 11 10.30 -12.37 0.54
N LEU A 12 10.04 -11.84 -0.65
CA LEU A 12 8.90 -10.95 -0.89
C LEU A 12 7.57 -11.69 -0.79
N PRO A 13 6.57 -11.14 -0.07
CA PRO A 13 5.21 -11.64 -0.16
C PRO A 13 4.68 -11.55 -1.59
N PRO A 14 3.82 -12.48 -2.04
CA PRO A 14 3.31 -12.49 -3.41
C PRO A 14 2.61 -11.18 -3.84
N SER A 15 1.85 -10.56 -2.94
CA SER A 15 1.23 -9.26 -3.21
C SER A 15 2.26 -8.16 -3.44
N LEU A 16 3.36 -8.15 -2.68
CA LEU A 16 4.43 -7.16 -2.84
C LEU A 16 5.18 -7.36 -4.17
N VAL A 17 5.40 -8.60 -4.60
CA VAL A 17 5.94 -8.90 -5.92
C VAL A 17 5.09 -8.23 -7.01
N ASN A 18 3.77 -8.34 -6.91
CA ASN A 18 2.84 -7.73 -7.88
C ASN A 18 2.85 -6.20 -7.80
N ILE A 19 2.93 -5.63 -6.60
CA ILE A 19 3.09 -4.18 -6.42
C ILE A 19 4.36 -3.69 -7.13
N PHE A 20 5.49 -4.35 -6.95
CA PHE A 20 6.74 -3.97 -7.60
C PHE A 20 6.69 -4.14 -9.13
N LYS A 21 5.98 -5.16 -9.63
CA LYS A 21 5.76 -5.33 -11.08
C LYS A 21 4.98 -4.15 -11.66
N GLU A 22 3.91 -3.73 -10.97
CA GLU A 22 3.11 -2.57 -11.43
C GLU A 22 3.90 -1.26 -11.34
N ILE A 23 4.65 -1.03 -10.27
CA ILE A 23 5.52 0.16 -10.15
C ILE A 23 6.51 0.22 -11.30
N LYS A 24 7.16 -0.90 -11.63
CA LYS A 24 8.10 -0.98 -12.75
C LYS A 24 7.43 -0.67 -14.10
N ALA A 25 6.26 -1.24 -14.34
CA ALA A 25 5.49 -1.01 -15.57
C ALA A 25 4.98 0.43 -15.67
N ASP A 26 4.56 1.02 -14.56
CA ASP A 26 3.99 2.37 -14.49
C ASP A 26 5.05 3.48 -14.51
N THR A 27 6.11 3.34 -13.71
CA THR A 27 7.08 4.41 -13.44
C THR A 27 8.50 4.08 -13.89
N GLY A 28 8.80 2.83 -14.20
CA GLY A 28 10.16 2.35 -14.48
C GLY A 28 11.02 2.11 -13.25
N SER A 29 10.55 2.46 -12.04
CA SER A 29 11.28 2.26 -10.78
C SER A 29 11.34 0.80 -10.37
N VAL A 30 12.47 0.40 -9.80
CA VAL A 30 12.68 -0.92 -9.20
C VAL A 30 13.29 -0.75 -7.81
N PRO A 31 12.98 -1.67 -6.86
CA PRO A 31 13.60 -1.65 -5.55
C PRO A 31 15.11 -1.92 -5.64
N GLN A 32 15.84 -1.58 -4.57
CA GLN A 32 17.23 -1.97 -4.42
C GLN A 32 17.36 -3.49 -4.37
N VAL A 33 18.46 -4.01 -4.93
CA VAL A 33 18.83 -5.42 -4.79
C VAL A 33 19.59 -5.59 -3.49
N VAL A 34 19.17 -6.56 -2.70
CA VAL A 34 19.81 -6.99 -1.44
C VAL A 34 20.08 -8.48 -1.50
N HIS A 35 20.74 -9.02 -0.49
CA HIS A 35 21.04 -10.45 -0.43
C HIS A 35 20.40 -11.07 0.82
N ASP A 36 19.87 -12.26 0.67
CA ASP A 36 19.37 -13.04 1.80
C ASP A 36 20.51 -13.70 2.62
N ALA A 37 20.14 -14.42 3.67
CA ALA A 37 21.09 -15.11 4.53
C ALA A 37 21.96 -16.15 3.79
N ASN A 38 21.53 -16.61 2.62
CA ASN A 38 22.23 -17.57 1.77
C ASN A 38 23.03 -16.91 0.64
N GLY A 39 23.06 -15.56 0.61
CA GLY A 39 23.74 -14.79 -0.43
C GLY A 39 22.98 -14.69 -1.75
N LYS A 40 21.70 -15.11 -1.80
CA LYS A 40 20.86 -14.99 -2.98
C LYS A 40 20.36 -13.55 -3.14
N ALA A 41 20.52 -12.99 -4.34
CA ALA A 41 20.03 -11.66 -4.67
C ALA A 41 18.49 -11.64 -4.76
N LEU A 42 17.87 -10.62 -4.16
CA LEU A 42 16.43 -10.35 -4.22
C LEU A 42 16.18 -8.84 -4.09
N TYR A 43 14.99 -8.39 -4.45
CA TYR A 43 14.60 -7.00 -4.18
C TYR A 43 14.36 -6.78 -2.69
N ASP A 44 14.72 -5.58 -2.20
CA ASP A 44 14.45 -5.19 -0.82
C ASP A 44 12.93 -5.01 -0.61
N GLY A 45 12.37 -5.84 0.26
CA GLY A 45 10.95 -5.80 0.62
C GLY A 45 10.62 -4.86 1.77
N SER A 46 11.60 -4.12 2.30
CA SER A 46 11.34 -3.10 3.31
C SER A 46 10.72 -1.85 2.68
N LEU A 47 9.52 -1.50 3.11
CA LEU A 47 8.80 -0.31 2.64
C LEU A 47 8.98 0.89 3.58
N ARG A 48 9.95 0.83 4.47
CA ARG A 48 10.29 1.93 5.38
C ARG A 48 10.56 3.24 4.62
N ARG A 49 11.24 3.16 3.48
CA ARG A 49 11.53 4.32 2.63
C ARG A 49 10.26 5.04 2.13
N TRP A 50 9.17 4.32 1.90
CA TRP A 50 7.88 4.92 1.55
C TRP A 50 7.25 5.60 2.76
N ALA A 51 7.27 4.94 3.92
CA ALA A 51 6.74 5.50 5.16
C ALA A 51 7.44 6.80 5.55
N GLU A 52 8.76 6.89 5.37
CA GLU A 52 9.57 8.09 5.62
C GLU A 52 9.21 9.26 4.69
N GLN A 53 8.59 9.00 3.55
CA GLN A 53 8.09 10.00 2.61
C GLN A 53 6.62 10.38 2.85
N GLY A 54 5.98 9.83 3.89
CA GLY A 54 4.60 10.13 4.24
C GLY A 54 3.56 9.14 3.71
N VAL A 55 3.96 7.95 3.26
CA VAL A 55 3.03 6.89 2.86
C VAL A 55 2.60 6.11 4.10
N LEU A 56 1.31 6.16 4.42
CA LEU A 56 0.73 5.35 5.49
C LEU A 56 0.32 3.98 4.94
N LEU A 57 1.07 2.95 5.34
CA LEU A 57 0.84 1.56 4.96
C LEU A 57 0.01 0.87 6.05
N LEU A 58 -1.32 1.03 5.97
CA LEU A 58 -2.25 0.62 7.01
C LEU A 58 -2.99 -0.68 6.62
N ASN A 59 -2.87 -1.69 7.47
CA ASN A 59 -3.77 -2.85 7.47
C ASN A 59 -5.01 -2.57 8.35
N ALA A 60 -6.14 -3.16 8.00
CA ALA A 60 -7.33 -3.09 8.82
C ALA A 60 -7.18 -3.86 10.15
N THR A 61 -6.53 -5.02 10.08
CA THR A 61 -6.21 -5.88 11.23
C THR A 61 -4.69 -5.89 11.40
N LEU A 62 -4.18 -5.43 12.55
CA LEU A 62 -2.75 -5.17 12.73
C LEU A 62 -1.96 -6.35 13.29
N THR A 63 -2.63 -7.40 13.75
CA THR A 63 -2.00 -8.61 14.25
C THR A 63 -2.65 -9.86 13.66
N VAL A 64 -1.91 -10.94 13.70
CA VAL A 64 -2.33 -12.26 13.21
C VAL A 64 -1.56 -13.33 13.98
N ARG A 65 -2.18 -14.47 14.22
CA ARG A 65 -1.44 -15.64 14.73
C ARG A 65 -0.59 -16.24 13.62
N GLU A 66 0.58 -16.74 13.98
CA GLU A 66 1.47 -17.41 13.04
C GLU A 66 0.73 -18.50 12.25
N HIS A 67 0.92 -18.50 10.94
CA HIS A 67 0.27 -19.44 9.99
C HIS A 67 -1.27 -19.46 10.00
N GLN A 68 -1.92 -18.47 10.62
CA GLN A 68 -3.37 -18.39 10.72
C GLN A 68 -3.89 -17.05 10.17
N ALA A 69 -3.88 -16.92 8.84
CA ALA A 69 -4.35 -15.70 8.18
C ALA A 69 -5.77 -15.33 8.64
N GLY A 70 -5.97 -14.06 8.98
CA GLY A 70 -7.25 -13.53 9.42
C GLY A 70 -7.68 -13.92 10.84
N SER A 71 -6.80 -14.58 11.63
CA SER A 71 -7.13 -15.07 12.97
C SER A 71 -7.55 -13.99 13.97
N HIS A 72 -7.13 -12.74 13.76
CA HIS A 72 -7.51 -11.61 14.61
C HIS A 72 -8.52 -10.67 13.96
N GLN A 73 -9.15 -11.07 12.86
CA GLN A 73 -10.30 -10.34 12.32
C GLN A 73 -11.45 -10.33 13.32
N ARG A 74 -12.22 -9.23 13.37
CA ARG A 74 -13.35 -9.03 14.27
C ARG A 74 -13.00 -9.14 15.77
N GLN A 75 -11.74 -8.82 16.11
CA GLN A 75 -11.23 -8.81 17.49
C GLN A 75 -10.96 -7.39 18.02
N GLY A 76 -11.42 -6.36 17.32
CA GLY A 76 -11.34 -4.97 17.74
C GLY A 76 -10.37 -4.07 16.97
N TRP A 77 -9.43 -4.63 16.20
CA TRP A 77 -8.51 -3.83 15.38
C TRP A 77 -9.22 -2.93 14.37
N GLU A 78 -10.30 -3.42 13.77
CA GLU A 78 -11.05 -2.69 12.75
C GLU A 78 -11.62 -1.37 13.27
N GLN A 79 -12.08 -1.33 14.52
CA GLN A 79 -12.56 -0.10 15.16
C GLN A 79 -11.44 0.92 15.31
N PHE A 80 -10.26 0.48 15.73
CA PHE A 80 -9.09 1.33 15.85
C PHE A 80 -8.64 1.88 14.49
N THR A 81 -8.50 1.01 13.50
CA THR A 81 -8.06 1.44 12.15
C THR A 81 -9.12 2.28 11.44
N ASP A 82 -10.41 2.06 11.67
CA ASP A 82 -11.47 2.95 11.21
C ASP A 82 -11.35 4.35 11.84
N ALA A 83 -11.01 4.43 13.12
CA ALA A 83 -10.76 5.69 13.80
C ALA A 83 -9.54 6.43 13.21
N VAL A 84 -8.48 5.71 12.84
CA VAL A 84 -7.32 6.29 12.16
C VAL A 84 -7.72 6.88 10.80
N VAL A 85 -8.44 6.13 9.97
CA VAL A 85 -8.90 6.61 8.65
C VAL A 85 -9.82 7.81 8.79
N ARG A 86 -10.73 7.79 9.77
CA ARG A 86 -11.62 8.92 10.08
C ARG A 86 -10.83 10.17 10.48
N ALA A 87 -9.85 10.02 11.34
CA ALA A 87 -9.01 11.14 11.78
C ALA A 87 -8.27 11.79 10.60
N ILE A 88 -7.77 10.99 9.66
CA ILE A 88 -7.13 11.50 8.44
C ILE A 88 -8.16 12.22 7.57
N ALA A 89 -9.32 11.61 7.32
CA ALA A 89 -10.38 12.19 6.49
C ALA A 89 -10.89 13.53 7.03
N GLU A 90 -11.00 13.66 8.36
CA GLU A 90 -11.49 14.88 9.02
C GLU A 90 -10.43 15.98 9.08
N ARG A 91 -9.16 15.64 9.23
CA ARG A 91 -8.08 16.59 9.55
C ARG A 91 -7.16 16.92 8.39
N LYS A 92 -7.18 16.15 7.32
CA LYS A 92 -6.28 16.28 6.17
C LYS A 92 -7.04 16.47 4.88
N SER A 93 -6.40 17.20 3.96
CA SER A 93 -6.82 17.33 2.57
C SER A 93 -5.59 17.18 1.67
N GLY A 94 -5.81 16.98 0.37
CA GLY A 94 -4.71 16.75 -0.56
C GLY A 94 -3.99 15.42 -0.29
N VAL A 95 -4.73 14.41 0.15
CA VAL A 95 -4.26 13.06 0.40
C VAL A 95 -4.59 12.16 -0.76
N VAL A 96 -3.70 11.25 -1.11
CA VAL A 96 -3.97 10.17 -2.06
C VAL A 96 -4.40 8.93 -1.29
N TYR A 97 -5.60 8.43 -1.57
CA TYR A 97 -6.11 7.19 -1.01
C TYR A 97 -6.00 6.10 -2.07
N MET A 98 -5.13 5.12 -1.85
CA MET A 98 -5.03 3.92 -2.68
C MET A 98 -5.81 2.80 -2.01
N LEU A 99 -6.99 2.51 -2.53
CA LEU A 99 -7.96 1.57 -1.96
C LEU A 99 -8.00 0.29 -2.81
N TRP A 100 -7.26 -0.70 -2.37
CA TRP A 100 -7.08 -1.96 -3.10
C TRP A 100 -7.95 -3.07 -2.51
N GLY A 101 -8.94 -3.46 -3.29
CA GLY A 101 -9.94 -4.45 -2.92
C GLY A 101 -11.19 -3.83 -2.26
N SER A 102 -12.28 -4.60 -2.24
CA SER A 102 -13.57 -4.14 -1.77
C SER A 102 -13.56 -3.70 -0.30
N TYR A 103 -12.81 -4.41 0.54
CA TYR A 103 -12.71 -4.09 1.96
C TYR A 103 -12.06 -2.70 2.19
N ALA A 104 -10.93 -2.44 1.52
CA ALA A 104 -10.28 -1.14 1.60
C ALA A 104 -11.17 -0.02 1.03
N GLN A 105 -11.91 -0.29 -0.04
CA GLN A 105 -12.82 0.68 -0.64
C GLN A 105 -13.98 1.05 0.30
N LYS A 106 -14.53 0.09 1.03
CA LYS A 106 -15.54 0.35 2.07
C LYS A 106 -14.97 1.18 3.21
N LYS A 107 -13.78 0.84 3.67
CA LYS A 107 -13.09 1.54 4.76
C LYS A 107 -12.74 2.97 4.40
N GLY A 108 -12.31 3.22 3.16
CA GLY A 108 -11.95 4.52 2.62
C GLY A 108 -13.10 5.36 2.09
N ALA A 109 -14.34 4.87 2.13
CA ALA A 109 -15.52 5.56 1.58
C ALA A 109 -15.81 6.90 2.24
N ILE A 110 -15.31 7.14 3.44
CA ILE A 110 -15.45 8.42 4.16
C ILE A 110 -14.55 9.54 3.63
N ALA A 111 -13.56 9.23 2.78
CA ALA A 111 -12.67 10.22 2.19
C ALA A 111 -13.43 11.09 1.17
N ASP A 112 -13.28 12.42 1.28
CA ASP A 112 -13.92 13.37 0.39
C ASP A 112 -13.18 13.46 -0.96
N PRO A 113 -13.78 13.02 -2.08
CA PRO A 113 -13.15 13.06 -3.38
C PRO A 113 -12.96 14.47 -3.95
N THR A 114 -13.63 15.48 -3.39
CA THR A 114 -13.45 16.88 -3.81
C THR A 114 -12.19 17.51 -3.24
N LYS A 115 -11.62 16.93 -2.16
CA LYS A 115 -10.46 17.43 -1.45
C LYS A 115 -9.24 16.52 -1.56
N ASN A 116 -9.41 15.33 -2.11
CA ASN A 116 -8.42 14.27 -2.14
C ASN A 116 -8.47 13.52 -3.46
N LEU A 117 -7.42 12.76 -3.78
CA LEU A 117 -7.43 11.80 -4.88
C LEU A 117 -7.78 10.42 -4.35
N ILE A 118 -8.83 9.81 -4.88
CA ILE A 118 -9.26 8.46 -4.54
C ILE A 118 -8.96 7.53 -5.70
N LEU A 119 -8.06 6.59 -5.50
CA LEU A 119 -7.66 5.58 -6.50
C LEU A 119 -8.14 4.20 -6.05
N LYS A 120 -8.89 3.53 -6.89
CA LYS A 120 -9.48 2.21 -6.59
C LYS A 120 -9.03 1.17 -7.59
N SER A 121 -8.71 0.00 -7.11
CA SER A 121 -8.48 -1.19 -7.95
C SER A 121 -8.79 -2.46 -7.16
N VAL A 122 -8.72 -3.60 -7.84
CA VAL A 122 -8.70 -4.89 -7.15
C VAL A 122 -7.42 -5.02 -6.31
N HIS A 123 -7.41 -5.97 -5.36
CA HIS A 123 -6.26 -6.21 -4.51
C HIS A 123 -5.06 -6.76 -5.32
N PRO A 124 -3.80 -6.42 -4.95
CA PRO A 124 -2.60 -6.90 -5.64
C PRO A 124 -2.29 -8.39 -5.41
N SER A 125 -3.06 -9.10 -4.60
CA SER A 125 -2.92 -10.55 -4.44
C SER A 125 -2.92 -11.28 -5.78
N PRO A 126 -2.14 -12.37 -5.95
CA PRO A 126 -2.20 -13.22 -7.14
C PRO A 126 -3.61 -13.73 -7.49
N LEU A 127 -4.51 -13.81 -6.49
CA LEU A 127 -5.90 -14.23 -6.69
C LEU A 127 -6.74 -13.18 -7.45
N SER A 128 -6.33 -11.93 -7.51
CA SER A 128 -7.14 -10.84 -8.08
C SER A 128 -6.37 -9.88 -8.99
N SER A 129 -5.05 -9.82 -8.92
CA SER A 129 -4.23 -8.78 -9.56
C SER A 129 -4.43 -8.68 -11.07
N TYR A 130 -4.69 -9.77 -11.76
CA TYR A 130 -4.92 -9.79 -13.21
C TYR A 130 -6.30 -9.24 -13.62
N ARG A 131 -7.17 -8.98 -12.66
CA ARG A 131 -8.51 -8.44 -12.90
C ARG A 131 -8.59 -6.92 -12.76
N GLY A 132 -7.45 -6.22 -12.78
CA GLY A 132 -7.44 -4.77 -12.79
C GLY A 132 -6.40 -4.08 -11.91
N PHE A 133 -5.57 -4.80 -11.15
CA PHE A 133 -4.44 -4.19 -10.45
C PHE A 133 -3.30 -3.86 -11.42
N PHE A 134 -2.90 -4.81 -12.25
CA PHE A 134 -1.92 -4.54 -13.30
C PHE A 134 -2.50 -3.58 -14.33
N GLY A 135 -1.78 -2.49 -14.58
CA GLY A 135 -2.22 -1.40 -15.46
C GLY A 135 -3.04 -0.31 -14.75
N CYS A 136 -3.26 -0.39 -13.43
CA CYS A 136 -3.99 0.64 -12.70
C CYS A 136 -3.24 1.99 -12.64
N LYS A 137 -1.93 1.99 -12.77
CA LYS A 137 -1.07 3.20 -12.80
C LYS A 137 -1.26 4.14 -11.60
N HIS A 138 -1.56 3.59 -10.44
CA HIS A 138 -1.81 4.38 -9.24
C HIS A 138 -0.59 5.19 -8.81
N PHE A 139 0.62 4.69 -9.05
CA PHE A 139 1.86 5.31 -8.59
C PHE A 139 2.20 6.59 -9.34
N SER A 140 2.07 6.59 -10.66
CA SER A 140 2.22 7.80 -11.47
C SER A 140 1.07 8.78 -11.29
N GLN A 141 -0.16 8.28 -11.14
CA GLN A 141 -1.34 9.13 -10.85
C GLN A 141 -1.21 9.84 -9.50
N ALA A 142 -0.72 9.13 -8.47
CA ALA A 142 -0.45 9.73 -7.16
C ALA A 142 0.54 10.87 -7.27
N ASN A 143 1.65 10.66 -7.97
CA ASN A 143 2.69 11.67 -8.13
C ASN A 143 2.22 12.87 -8.96
N ALA A 144 1.47 12.63 -10.02
CA ALA A 144 0.88 13.73 -10.80
C ALA A 144 -0.03 14.61 -9.95
N TYR A 145 -0.87 14.00 -9.11
CA TYR A 145 -1.74 14.74 -8.19
C TYR A 145 -0.94 15.50 -7.13
N LEU A 146 0.01 14.85 -6.48
CA LEU A 146 0.85 15.51 -5.45
C LEU A 146 1.58 16.72 -6.02
N LYS A 147 2.17 16.57 -7.20
CA LYS A 147 2.82 17.68 -7.91
C LYS A 147 1.85 18.82 -8.22
N SER A 148 0.62 18.50 -8.66
CA SER A 148 -0.40 19.50 -9.01
C SER A 148 -0.83 20.38 -7.83
N ILE A 149 -0.72 19.87 -6.60
CA ILE A 149 -1.05 20.59 -5.37
C ILE A 149 0.17 21.11 -4.61
N GLY A 150 1.35 21.11 -5.25
CA GLY A 150 2.59 21.64 -4.68
C GLY A 150 3.24 20.77 -3.60
N LYS A 151 2.89 19.49 -3.55
CA LYS A 151 3.51 18.50 -2.65
C LYS A 151 4.61 17.71 -3.36
N SER A 152 5.56 17.19 -2.59
CA SER A 152 6.62 16.34 -3.12
C SER A 152 6.07 15.03 -3.66
N GLU A 153 6.61 14.61 -4.80
CA GLU A 153 6.36 13.30 -5.36
C GLU A 153 6.97 12.20 -4.49
N ILE A 154 6.39 11.01 -4.52
CA ILE A 154 6.94 9.84 -3.84
C ILE A 154 7.96 9.14 -4.77
N VAL A 155 9.12 8.83 -4.24
CA VAL A 155 10.10 7.95 -4.87
C VAL A 155 9.70 6.51 -4.53
N TRP A 156 9.08 5.86 -5.48
CA TRP A 156 8.55 4.50 -5.31
C TRP A 156 9.60 3.39 -5.36
#